data_18c286f9cc450b64e02f7799add1ab86
#
_entry.id   18c286f9cc450b64e02f7799add1ab86
#
_cell.length_a   1.000
_cell.length_b   1.000
_cell.length_c   1.000
_cell.angle_alpha   90.00
_cell.angle_beta   90.00
_cell.angle_gamma   90.00
#
_symmetry.space_group_name_H-M   'P 1'
#
loop_
_entity.id
_entity.type
_entity.pdbx_description
1 polymer ?
#
loop_
_entity_poly.entity_id
_entity_poly.type
_entity_poly.pdbx_seq_one_letter_code
_entity_poly.pdbx_strand_id
1 'polypeptide(L)'
;LIVIASCGGGGGGGGGGDSAPATPTPTVNLSADPTSVLLGNTSTLTWSSSNASSCSASWTSSTSTSGSEAVTISTAGNNDFSISCTGAGGNRSASVTVEGYRNTDGVVVDGYISGADVFIDENDNWSADSTESTTTSDNDGKFTIKYANGNLVSLGGTDLDSQTLLDNLLITHKLTGHSDFKAVTPVTSVAAFMED
;
A
#
# COMPACT_ATOMS: atom_id res chain seq x y z
N LEU A 1 35.51 -80.94 43.77
CA LEU A 1 34.53 -80.11 44.53
C LEU A 1 34.93 -78.66 44.32
N ILE A 2 34.14 -77.87 43.72
CA ILE A 2 33.78 -76.48 44.03
C ILE A 2 33.15 -75.90 42.74
N VAL A 3 31.88 -75.49 42.88
CA VAL A 3 31.05 -74.77 41.96
C VAL A 3 31.44 -73.33 42.04
N ILE A 4 31.63 -72.68 40.88
CA ILE A 4 31.69 -71.26 40.75
C ILE A 4 30.61 -70.79 39.72
N ALA A 5 29.64 -70.08 40.28
CA ALA A 5 28.60 -69.43 39.55
C ALA A 5 29.16 -68.26 38.77
N SER A 6 28.97 -68.22 37.47
CA SER A 6 29.25 -67.10 36.61
C SER A 6 28.03 -66.15 36.61
N CYS A 7 28.24 -64.96 37.06
CA CYS A 7 27.31 -63.85 36.97
C CYS A 7 27.40 -63.25 35.58
N GLY A 8 26.38 -63.43 34.80
CA GLY A 8 26.21 -62.77 33.52
C GLY A 8 25.80 -61.33 33.71
N GLY A 9 26.73 -60.42 33.44
CA GLY A 9 26.45 -58.99 33.33
C GLY A 9 25.71 -58.68 32.00
N GLY A 10 24.44 -58.39 32.08
CA GLY A 10 23.69 -57.82 30.94
C GLY A 10 24.13 -56.39 30.69
N GLY A 11 24.93 -56.17 29.63
CA GLY A 11 25.18 -54.84 29.13
C GLY A 11 23.94 -54.31 28.42
N GLY A 12 23.23 -53.40 29.09
CA GLY A 12 22.19 -52.58 28.45
C GLY A 12 22.86 -51.61 27.54
N GLY A 13 22.86 -51.91 26.23
CA GLY A 13 23.19 -50.95 25.18
C GLY A 13 22.10 -49.88 25.12
N GLY A 14 22.37 -48.74 25.78
CA GLY A 14 21.60 -47.54 25.52
C GLY A 14 21.82 -47.10 24.05
N GLY A 15 20.88 -47.38 23.19
CA GLY A 15 20.86 -46.80 21.88
C GLY A 15 20.61 -45.32 22.01
N GLY A 16 21.65 -44.55 22.04
CA GLY A 16 21.56 -43.13 21.79
C GLY A 16 21.12 -42.94 20.33
N GLY A 17 19.87 -42.69 20.19
CA GLY A 17 19.34 -42.28 18.88
C GLY A 17 19.95 -40.91 18.59
N ASP A 18 21.00 -40.87 17.77
CA ASP A 18 21.45 -39.64 17.13
C ASP A 18 20.28 -39.12 16.31
N SER A 19 19.50 -38.18 16.90
CA SER A 19 18.52 -37.42 16.16
C SER A 19 19.28 -36.64 15.11
N ALA A 20 19.09 -37.00 13.86
CA ALA A 20 19.65 -36.24 12.76
C ALA A 20 19.34 -34.75 12.94
N PRO A 21 20.30 -33.85 12.67
CA PRO A 21 20.07 -32.41 12.79
C PRO A 21 18.81 -32.03 12.04
N ALA A 22 17.92 -31.27 12.71
CA ALA A 22 16.67 -30.81 12.13
C ALA A 22 16.97 -29.99 10.87
N THR A 23 16.36 -30.36 9.75
CA THR A 23 16.51 -29.65 8.48
C THR A 23 15.99 -28.22 8.64
N PRO A 24 16.80 -27.18 8.36
CA PRO A 24 16.37 -25.81 8.51
C PRO A 24 15.13 -25.49 7.67
N THR A 25 14.13 -24.85 8.25
CA THR A 25 12.97 -24.35 7.52
C THR A 25 13.36 -23.17 6.65
N PRO A 26 12.75 -22.99 5.47
CA PRO A 26 12.96 -21.80 4.65
C PRO A 26 12.59 -20.52 5.40
N THR A 27 13.28 -19.42 5.08
CA THR A 27 12.81 -18.06 5.35
C THR A 27 12.50 -17.38 4.04
N VAL A 28 11.52 -16.49 4.01
CA VAL A 28 11.09 -15.75 2.82
C VAL A 28 10.81 -14.32 3.20
N ASN A 29 11.35 -13.38 2.41
CA ASN A 29 11.01 -11.97 2.46
C ASN A 29 10.44 -11.58 1.09
N LEU A 30 9.42 -10.73 1.10
CA LEU A 30 8.85 -10.09 -0.07
C LEU A 30 8.63 -8.61 0.24
N SER A 31 9.05 -7.74 -0.66
CA SER A 31 8.87 -6.30 -0.56
C SER A 31 8.40 -5.73 -1.90
N ALA A 32 7.79 -4.56 -1.85
CA ALA A 32 7.34 -3.80 -3.01
C ALA A 32 7.86 -2.37 -2.93
N ASP A 33 8.28 -1.83 -4.07
CA ASP A 33 8.69 -0.44 -4.18
C ASP A 33 8.28 0.12 -5.57
N PRO A 34 7.46 1.20 -5.58
CA PRO A 34 6.73 1.81 -4.47
C PRO A 34 5.56 0.95 -3.97
N THR A 35 5.11 1.16 -2.71
CA THR A 35 3.96 0.47 -2.12
C THR A 35 2.61 1.10 -2.46
N SER A 36 2.61 2.27 -3.12
CA SER A 36 1.42 2.96 -3.62
C SER A 36 1.72 3.53 -4.99
N VAL A 37 0.90 3.23 -6.00
CA VAL A 37 1.12 3.65 -7.40
C VAL A 37 -0.18 4.09 -8.07
N LEU A 38 -0.06 5.04 -8.98
CA LEU A 38 -1.16 5.41 -9.89
C LEU A 38 -1.48 4.21 -10.79
N LEU A 39 -2.78 3.95 -11.02
CA LEU A 39 -3.22 2.85 -11.88
C LEU A 39 -2.57 2.92 -13.27
N GLY A 40 -2.16 1.75 -13.76
CA GLY A 40 -1.41 1.61 -15.01
C GLY A 40 0.12 1.68 -14.82
N ASN A 41 0.60 2.16 -13.68
CA ASN A 41 2.04 2.16 -13.36
C ASN A 41 2.46 0.84 -12.69
N THR A 42 3.77 0.68 -12.51
CA THR A 42 4.37 -0.52 -11.98
C THR A 42 4.90 -0.35 -10.56
N SER A 43 4.84 -1.42 -9.78
CA SER A 43 5.62 -1.60 -8.55
C SER A 43 6.62 -2.73 -8.77
N THR A 44 7.83 -2.60 -8.26
CA THR A 44 8.84 -3.65 -8.30
C THR A 44 8.72 -4.53 -7.06
N LEU A 45 8.36 -5.80 -7.27
CA LEU A 45 8.36 -6.81 -6.22
C LEU A 45 9.75 -7.44 -6.13
N THR A 46 10.33 -7.46 -4.94
CA THR A 46 11.64 -8.05 -4.68
C THR A 46 11.51 -9.13 -3.62
N TRP A 47 12.04 -10.32 -3.90
CA TRP A 47 12.03 -11.44 -2.95
C TRP A 47 13.42 -12.00 -2.68
N SER A 48 13.57 -12.55 -1.50
CA SER A 48 14.73 -13.31 -1.10
C SER A 48 14.34 -14.41 -0.13
N SER A 49 15.04 -15.54 -0.18
CA SER A 49 14.81 -16.64 0.73
C SER A 49 16.12 -17.31 1.14
N SER A 50 16.12 -17.99 2.27
CA SER A 50 17.19 -18.88 2.69
C SER A 50 16.63 -20.28 2.95
N ASN A 51 17.48 -21.31 2.87
CA ASN A 51 17.11 -22.73 3.03
C ASN A 51 15.98 -23.21 2.08
N ALA A 52 15.70 -22.44 1.01
CA ALA A 52 14.77 -22.81 -0.03
C ALA A 52 15.51 -23.40 -1.25
N SER A 53 14.85 -24.31 -1.96
CA SER A 53 15.30 -24.87 -3.25
C SER A 53 14.61 -24.21 -4.44
N SER A 54 13.39 -23.72 -4.24
CA SER A 54 12.61 -23.03 -5.27
C SER A 54 11.55 -22.13 -4.63
N CYS A 55 11.13 -21.09 -5.36
CA CYS A 55 9.99 -20.25 -5.01
C CYS A 55 8.99 -20.24 -6.16
N SER A 56 7.72 -19.92 -5.88
CA SER A 56 6.66 -19.76 -6.87
C SER A 56 5.65 -18.70 -6.45
N ALA A 57 5.14 -17.96 -7.44
CA ALA A 57 4.08 -16.97 -7.27
C ALA A 57 3.25 -16.89 -8.56
N SER A 58 2.03 -16.35 -8.48
CA SER A 58 1.15 -16.18 -9.64
C SER A 58 1.55 -15.01 -10.55
N TRP A 59 2.31 -14.08 -10.04
CA TRP A 59 2.72 -12.83 -10.71
C TRP A 59 4.11 -12.92 -11.38
N THR A 60 4.82 -14.04 -11.25
CA THR A 60 6.10 -14.29 -11.92
C THR A 60 6.21 -15.74 -12.38
N SER A 61 6.91 -15.97 -13.46
CA SER A 61 7.29 -17.31 -13.92
C SER A 61 8.63 -17.80 -13.34
N SER A 62 9.34 -16.94 -12.61
CA SER A 62 10.62 -17.29 -11.99
C SER A 62 10.43 -18.28 -10.85
N THR A 63 11.28 -19.31 -10.80
CA THR A 63 11.36 -20.27 -9.68
C THR A 63 12.58 -20.03 -8.78
N SER A 64 13.32 -18.94 -9.02
CA SER A 64 14.52 -18.59 -8.28
C SER A 64 14.23 -18.30 -6.82
N THR A 65 15.17 -18.59 -5.94
CA THR A 65 15.08 -18.33 -4.50
C THR A 65 15.24 -16.85 -4.12
N SER A 66 15.62 -16.02 -5.09
CA SER A 66 15.66 -14.55 -4.98
C SER A 66 15.52 -13.94 -6.37
N GLY A 67 15.02 -12.69 -6.39
CA GLY A 67 14.86 -11.94 -7.63
C GLY A 67 14.02 -10.69 -7.44
N SER A 68 13.71 -10.03 -8.56
CA SER A 68 12.79 -8.89 -8.62
C SER A 68 12.01 -8.91 -9.93
N GLU A 69 10.78 -8.40 -9.90
CA GLU A 69 9.91 -8.29 -11.06
C GLU A 69 8.99 -7.07 -10.93
N ALA A 70 8.81 -6.35 -12.06
CA ALA A 70 7.90 -5.22 -12.11
C ALA A 70 6.50 -5.72 -12.44
N VAL A 71 5.53 -5.42 -11.58
CA VAL A 71 4.11 -5.75 -11.78
C VAL A 71 3.30 -4.50 -12.03
N THR A 72 2.43 -4.52 -13.05
CA THR A 72 1.53 -3.40 -13.33
C THR A 72 0.31 -3.47 -12.43
N ILE A 73 -0.01 -2.37 -11.75
CA ILE A 73 -1.19 -2.26 -10.89
C ILE A 73 -2.35 -1.69 -11.71
N SER A 74 -3.35 -2.50 -11.96
CA SER A 74 -4.53 -2.15 -12.77
C SER A 74 -5.83 -2.01 -11.96
N THR A 75 -5.82 -2.39 -10.68
CA THR A 75 -7.00 -2.37 -9.80
C THR A 75 -6.81 -1.34 -8.69
N ALA A 76 -7.81 -0.47 -8.50
CA ALA A 76 -7.81 0.50 -7.41
C ALA A 76 -7.98 -0.21 -6.05
N GLY A 77 -7.34 0.36 -5.02
CA GLY A 77 -7.31 -0.20 -3.68
C GLY A 77 -6.16 -1.20 -3.50
N ASN A 78 -6.28 -2.06 -2.51
CA ASN A 78 -5.23 -3.00 -2.11
C ASN A 78 -5.09 -4.14 -3.11
N ASN A 79 -3.87 -4.34 -3.61
CA ASN A 79 -3.47 -5.46 -4.44
C ASN A 79 -2.47 -6.31 -3.64
N ASP A 80 -2.87 -7.51 -3.27
CA ASP A 80 -2.07 -8.41 -2.44
C ASP A 80 -1.25 -9.37 -3.30
N PHE A 81 0.05 -9.41 -3.05
CA PHE A 81 1.00 -10.30 -3.70
C PHE A 81 1.59 -11.26 -2.69
N SER A 82 1.69 -12.52 -3.06
CA SER A 82 2.30 -13.55 -2.22
C SER A 82 3.29 -14.37 -3.01
N ILE A 83 4.30 -14.88 -2.31
CA ILE A 83 5.27 -15.86 -2.84
C ILE A 83 5.42 -16.99 -1.84
N SER A 84 5.53 -18.22 -2.34
CA SER A 84 5.79 -19.41 -1.53
C SER A 84 7.11 -20.04 -1.93
N CYS A 85 7.97 -20.31 -0.96
CA CYS A 85 9.24 -20.98 -1.19
C CYS A 85 9.30 -22.32 -0.45
N THR A 86 9.81 -23.33 -1.15
CA THR A 86 9.93 -24.72 -0.68
C THR A 86 11.39 -25.10 -0.51
N GLY A 87 11.69 -25.79 0.57
CA GLY A 87 13.02 -26.35 0.85
C GLY A 87 12.91 -27.69 1.58
N ALA A 88 14.02 -28.30 1.89
CA ALA A 88 14.05 -29.60 2.56
C ALA A 88 13.39 -29.58 3.94
N GLY A 89 13.36 -28.41 4.62
CA GLY A 89 12.70 -28.20 5.92
C GLY A 89 11.23 -27.77 5.81
N GLY A 90 10.58 -27.84 4.62
CA GLY A 90 9.17 -27.49 4.41
C GLY A 90 8.97 -26.23 3.54
N ASN A 91 7.83 -25.58 3.72
CA ASN A 91 7.42 -24.42 2.94
C ASN A 91 7.32 -23.17 3.81
N ARG A 92 7.55 -21.99 3.22
CA ARG A 92 7.27 -20.67 3.81
C ARG A 92 6.73 -19.74 2.74
N SER A 93 5.84 -18.83 3.17
CA SER A 93 5.29 -17.79 2.29
C SER A 93 5.50 -16.43 2.92
N ALA A 94 5.57 -15.41 2.06
CA ALA A 94 5.53 -14.00 2.40
C ALA A 94 4.53 -13.28 1.52
N SER A 95 3.96 -12.18 2.02
CA SER A 95 3.04 -11.35 1.26
C SER A 95 3.37 -9.88 1.43
N VAL A 96 2.97 -9.08 0.44
CA VAL A 96 3.04 -7.62 0.44
C VAL A 96 1.82 -7.05 -0.26
N THR A 97 1.34 -5.92 0.21
CA THR A 97 0.23 -5.17 -0.40
C THR A 97 0.77 -3.96 -1.14
N VAL A 98 0.28 -3.73 -2.35
CA VAL A 98 0.51 -2.50 -3.13
C VAL A 98 -0.82 -1.80 -3.34
N GLU A 99 -0.92 -0.56 -2.92
CA GLU A 99 -2.09 0.26 -3.17
C GLU A 99 -2.10 0.79 -4.60
N GLY A 100 -3.18 0.52 -5.35
CA GLY A 100 -3.46 1.19 -6.61
C GLY A 100 -4.37 2.39 -6.39
N TYR A 101 -3.98 3.58 -6.84
CA TYR A 101 -4.81 4.77 -6.70
C TYR A 101 -5.10 5.44 -8.05
N ARG A 102 -6.08 6.34 -8.05
CA ARG A 102 -6.41 7.26 -9.14
C ARG A 102 -6.19 8.67 -8.68
N ASN A 103 -5.99 9.57 -9.63
CA ASN A 103 -6.07 10.99 -9.37
C ASN A 103 -7.43 11.54 -9.82
N THR A 104 -7.80 12.67 -9.24
CA THR A 104 -8.85 13.54 -9.71
C THR A 104 -8.22 14.88 -10.04
N ASP A 105 -8.50 15.38 -11.24
CA ASP A 105 -8.14 16.71 -11.66
C ASP A 105 -9.28 17.68 -11.41
N GLY A 106 -8.98 18.93 -11.14
CA GLY A 106 -9.99 19.94 -10.92
C GLY A 106 -9.46 21.36 -11.05
N VAL A 107 -10.36 22.30 -10.80
CA VAL A 107 -10.07 23.73 -10.78
C VAL A 107 -10.82 24.40 -9.62
N VAL A 108 -10.15 25.31 -8.93
CA VAL A 108 -10.76 26.19 -7.92
C VAL A 108 -11.17 27.47 -8.62
N VAL A 109 -12.46 27.75 -8.62
CA VAL A 109 -13.04 28.86 -9.40
C VAL A 109 -13.91 29.75 -8.52
N ASP A 110 -13.42 30.93 -8.25
CA ASP A 110 -14.12 32.13 -7.88
C ASP A 110 -13.27 33.31 -8.43
N GLY A 111 -13.07 33.28 -9.79
CA GLY A 111 -12.07 34.09 -10.48
C GLY A 111 -10.72 33.40 -10.69
N TYR A 112 -10.65 32.07 -10.69
CA TYR A 112 -9.43 31.22 -10.70
C TYR A 112 -8.50 31.52 -9.51
N ILE A 113 -8.56 30.67 -8.52
CA ILE A 113 -7.83 30.84 -7.25
C ILE A 113 -6.51 30.10 -7.30
N SER A 114 -5.40 30.82 -7.23
CA SER A 114 -4.04 30.30 -7.15
C SER A 114 -3.58 30.11 -5.72
N GLY A 115 -2.83 29.02 -5.46
CA GLY A 115 -2.24 28.76 -4.15
C GLY A 115 -3.27 28.39 -3.08
N ALA A 116 -4.47 27.97 -3.46
CA ALA A 116 -5.44 27.42 -2.53
C ALA A 116 -4.99 26.04 -2.04
N ASP A 117 -5.10 25.79 -0.75
CA ASP A 117 -4.94 24.44 -0.20
C ASP A 117 -6.16 23.61 -0.56
N VAL A 118 -5.94 22.48 -1.26
CA VAL A 118 -7.00 21.58 -1.71
C VAL A 118 -6.79 20.23 -1.04
N PHE A 119 -7.83 19.69 -0.41
CA PHE A 119 -7.77 18.39 0.26
C PHE A 119 -9.09 17.64 0.15
N ILE A 120 -9.06 16.34 0.41
CA ILE A 120 -10.26 15.52 0.49
C ILE A 120 -10.51 15.19 1.96
N ASP A 121 -11.50 15.87 2.54
CA ASP A 121 -11.96 15.66 3.90
C ASP A 121 -12.79 14.36 3.96
N GLU A 122 -12.19 13.32 4.52
CA GLU A 122 -12.77 11.98 4.62
C GLU A 122 -13.56 11.76 5.90
N ASN A 123 -13.44 12.68 6.88
CA ASN A 123 -14.02 12.53 8.22
C ASN A 123 -14.97 13.68 8.63
N ASP A 124 -15.29 14.59 7.69
CA ASP A 124 -16.22 15.72 7.85
C ASP A 124 -15.81 16.73 8.95
N ASN A 125 -14.48 16.90 9.18
CA ASN A 125 -13.97 17.83 10.18
C ASN A 125 -13.55 19.20 9.62
N TRP A 126 -13.58 19.36 8.28
CA TRP A 126 -13.25 20.59 7.54
C TRP A 126 -11.81 21.07 7.72
N SER A 127 -10.91 20.17 8.04
CA SER A 127 -9.48 20.42 8.26
C SER A 127 -8.65 19.36 7.59
N ALA A 128 -7.57 19.76 6.92
CA ALA A 128 -6.65 18.80 6.30
C ALA A 128 -5.90 18.00 7.37
N ASP A 129 -6.08 16.70 7.36
CA ASP A 129 -5.41 15.76 8.25
C ASP A 129 -4.20 15.09 7.58
N SER A 130 -3.27 14.59 8.38
CA SER A 130 -2.05 13.95 7.87
C SER A 130 -2.29 12.64 7.08
N THR A 131 -3.47 12.06 7.19
CA THR A 131 -3.89 10.84 6.51
C THR A 131 -4.66 11.12 5.22
N GLU A 132 -5.09 12.35 5.03
CA GLU A 132 -5.89 12.78 3.89
C GLU A 132 -5.03 13.21 2.70
N SER A 133 -5.62 13.12 1.52
CA SER A 133 -4.97 13.61 0.31
C SER A 133 -4.99 15.13 0.27
N THR A 134 -3.85 15.74 0.03
CA THR A 134 -3.68 17.20 -0.05
C THR A 134 -2.90 17.60 -1.30
N THR A 135 -3.18 18.78 -1.83
CA THR A 135 -2.46 19.43 -2.92
C THR A 135 -2.68 20.95 -2.85
N THR A 136 -2.09 21.69 -3.80
CA THR A 136 -2.27 23.14 -3.90
C THR A 136 -2.65 23.48 -5.34
N SER A 137 -3.55 24.45 -5.53
CA SER A 137 -3.90 24.92 -6.87
C SER A 137 -2.76 25.73 -7.50
N ASP A 138 -2.58 25.56 -8.80
CA ASP A 138 -1.58 26.28 -9.59
C ASP A 138 -2.03 27.71 -9.95
N ASN A 139 -1.22 28.40 -10.80
CA ASN A 139 -1.50 29.77 -11.25
C ASN A 139 -2.73 29.88 -12.18
N ASP A 140 -3.30 28.78 -12.62
CA ASP A 140 -4.54 28.73 -13.38
C ASP A 140 -5.71 28.23 -12.51
N GLY A 141 -5.52 28.11 -11.20
CA GLY A 141 -6.48 27.52 -10.27
C GLY A 141 -6.59 26.00 -10.37
N LYS A 142 -5.80 25.33 -11.23
CA LYS A 142 -5.90 23.88 -11.45
C LYS A 142 -5.17 23.11 -10.39
N PHE A 143 -5.66 21.89 -10.13
CA PHE A 143 -5.02 20.94 -9.21
C PHE A 143 -5.19 19.50 -9.68
N THR A 144 -4.30 18.64 -9.22
CA THR A 144 -4.40 17.18 -9.31
C THR A 144 -4.23 16.61 -7.91
N ILE A 145 -5.15 15.75 -7.49
CA ILE A 145 -5.15 15.17 -6.14
C ILE A 145 -5.44 13.66 -6.20
N LYS A 146 -4.83 12.89 -5.30
CA LYS A 146 -5.15 11.47 -5.14
C LYS A 146 -6.61 11.35 -4.71
N TYR A 147 -7.41 10.59 -5.49
CA TYR A 147 -8.83 10.40 -5.21
C TYR A 147 -9.05 9.58 -3.94
N ALA A 148 -9.93 10.07 -3.09
CA ALA A 148 -10.55 9.38 -1.96
C ALA A 148 -12.04 9.71 -1.92
N ASN A 149 -12.82 8.97 -1.13
CA ASN A 149 -14.22 9.33 -0.87
C ASN A 149 -14.26 10.38 0.24
N GLY A 150 -14.99 11.46 0.05
CA GLY A 150 -15.09 12.55 1.03
C GLY A 150 -15.50 13.86 0.39
N ASN A 151 -15.38 14.94 1.14
CA ASN A 151 -15.62 16.28 0.62
C ASN A 151 -14.32 16.84 0.03
N LEU A 152 -14.35 17.22 -1.24
CA LEU A 152 -13.27 17.97 -1.85
C LEU A 152 -13.36 19.42 -1.35
N VAL A 153 -12.38 19.84 -0.60
CA VAL A 153 -12.32 21.15 0.07
C VAL A 153 -11.20 21.98 -0.53
N SER A 154 -11.47 23.26 -0.74
CA SER A 154 -10.45 24.26 -1.08
C SER A 154 -10.48 25.40 -0.06
N LEU A 155 -9.33 25.76 0.46
CA LEU A 155 -9.17 26.77 1.50
C LEU A 155 -8.14 27.83 1.07
N GLY A 156 -8.51 29.10 1.21
CA GLY A 156 -7.63 30.22 0.96
C GLY A 156 -7.23 30.41 -0.50
N GLY A 157 -6.05 30.98 -0.71
CA GLY A 157 -5.49 31.27 -2.03
C GLY A 157 -5.66 32.72 -2.46
N THR A 158 -5.23 33.04 -3.68
CA THR A 158 -5.32 34.38 -4.27
C THR A 158 -6.24 34.33 -5.49
N ASP A 159 -7.29 35.14 -5.47
CA ASP A 159 -8.12 35.39 -6.64
C ASP A 159 -7.29 36.12 -7.71
N LEU A 160 -7.14 35.51 -8.88
CA LEU A 160 -6.29 36.02 -9.95
C LEU A 160 -6.91 37.21 -10.69
N ASP A 161 -8.23 37.35 -10.67
CA ASP A 161 -8.93 38.45 -11.34
C ASP A 161 -8.86 39.73 -10.49
N SER A 162 -9.11 39.62 -9.20
CA SER A 162 -9.09 40.76 -8.27
C SER A 162 -7.74 40.99 -7.59
N GLN A 163 -6.81 40.03 -7.66
CA GLN A 163 -5.54 39.98 -6.92
C GLN A 163 -5.76 40.05 -5.38
N THR A 164 -6.89 39.56 -4.93
CA THR A 164 -7.25 39.56 -3.50
C THR A 164 -6.83 38.24 -2.86
N LEU A 165 -6.15 38.32 -1.69
CA LEU A 165 -5.87 37.17 -0.85
C LEU A 165 -7.14 36.73 -0.11
N LEU A 166 -7.45 35.44 -0.20
CA LEU A 166 -8.64 34.83 0.39
C LEU A 166 -8.21 33.94 1.58
N ASP A 167 -7.94 34.55 2.73
CA ASP A 167 -7.33 33.85 3.88
C ASP A 167 -8.21 32.74 4.46
N ASN A 168 -9.54 32.82 4.31
CA ASN A 168 -10.49 31.91 4.95
C ASN A 168 -11.65 31.49 4.02
N LEU A 169 -11.46 31.58 2.72
CA LEU A 169 -12.49 31.08 1.78
C LEU A 169 -12.49 29.55 1.82
N LEU A 170 -13.59 28.97 2.25
CA LEU A 170 -13.86 27.54 2.15
C LEU A 170 -14.79 27.27 0.98
N ILE A 171 -14.34 26.47 0.04
CA ILE A 171 -15.14 26.02 -1.10
C ILE A 171 -15.16 24.50 -1.09
N THR A 172 -16.32 23.88 -1.21
CA THR A 172 -16.46 22.45 -1.10
C THR A 172 -17.24 21.82 -2.26
N HIS A 173 -16.97 20.54 -2.51
CA HIS A 173 -17.69 19.71 -3.45
C HIS A 173 -17.72 18.26 -2.97
N LYS A 174 -18.89 17.71 -2.73
CA LYS A 174 -19.03 16.30 -2.30
C LYS A 174 -18.64 15.35 -3.43
N LEU A 175 -17.68 14.46 -3.16
CA LEU A 175 -17.26 13.43 -4.10
C LEU A 175 -18.12 12.17 -3.91
N THR A 176 -19.05 11.94 -4.83
CA THR A 176 -19.95 10.78 -4.82
C THR A 176 -19.51 9.66 -5.77
N GLY A 177 -18.34 9.77 -6.35
CA GLY A 177 -17.75 8.79 -7.26
C GLY A 177 -16.59 9.39 -8.04
N HIS A 178 -15.72 8.52 -8.54
CA HIS A 178 -14.57 8.97 -9.34
C HIS A 178 -15.06 9.59 -10.66
N SER A 179 -14.62 10.82 -10.94
CA SER A 179 -14.69 11.45 -12.26
C SER A 179 -13.39 12.21 -12.51
N ASP A 180 -13.04 12.34 -13.78
CA ASP A 180 -11.72 12.84 -14.18
C ASP A 180 -11.52 14.35 -13.94
N PHE A 181 -12.59 15.12 -13.78
CA PHE A 181 -12.49 16.56 -13.57
C PHE A 181 -13.55 17.08 -12.59
N LYS A 182 -13.14 17.97 -11.69
CA LYS A 182 -13.99 18.64 -10.71
C LYS A 182 -13.78 20.14 -10.72
N ALA A 183 -14.87 20.88 -10.65
CA ALA A 183 -14.84 22.32 -10.37
C ALA A 183 -15.28 22.56 -8.92
N VAL A 184 -14.45 23.21 -8.15
CA VAL A 184 -14.78 23.65 -6.78
C VAL A 184 -15.15 25.12 -6.86
N THR A 185 -16.43 25.43 -6.64
CA THR A 185 -16.99 26.77 -6.79
C THR A 185 -17.90 27.10 -5.60
N PRO A 186 -18.20 28.36 -5.32
CA PRO A 186 -19.17 28.72 -4.28
C PRO A 186 -20.55 28.06 -4.48
N VAL A 187 -20.96 27.81 -5.71
CA VAL A 187 -22.22 27.13 -6.02
C VAL A 187 -22.17 25.65 -5.63
N THR A 188 -21.05 24.96 -5.87
CA THR A 188 -20.89 23.56 -5.45
C THR A 188 -20.79 23.44 -3.94
N SER A 189 -20.22 24.44 -3.26
CA SER A 189 -20.19 24.52 -1.80
C SER A 189 -21.61 24.57 -1.20
N VAL A 190 -22.49 25.41 -1.75
CA VAL A 190 -23.91 25.48 -1.30
C VAL A 190 -24.59 24.15 -1.50
N ALA A 191 -24.37 23.47 -2.65
CA ALA A 191 -24.95 22.15 -2.90
C ALA A 191 -24.46 21.10 -1.89
N ALA A 192 -23.16 21.09 -1.56
CA ALA A 192 -22.61 20.15 -0.60
C ALA A 192 -23.22 20.30 0.80
N PHE A 193 -23.47 21.53 1.27
CA PHE A 193 -24.12 21.80 2.55
C PHE A 193 -25.61 21.49 2.57
N MET A 194 -26.26 21.38 1.42
CA MET A 194 -27.71 21.05 1.33
C MET A 194 -27.98 19.56 1.28
N GLU A 195 -26.96 18.71 1.07
CA GLU A 195 -27.10 17.26 1.02
C GLU A 195 -26.89 16.57 2.39
N ASP A 196 -26.42 17.29 3.40
CA ASP A 196 -26.27 16.86 4.80
C ASP A 196 -27.52 17.22 5.62
#